data_38b0792c93d1f89700583ca32e2a4e7f
#
_entry.id   38b0792c93d1f89700583ca32e2a4e7f
#
_cell.length_a   1.000
_cell.length_b   1.000
_cell.length_c   1.000
_cell.angle_alpha   90.00
_cell.angle_beta   90.00
_cell.angle_gamma   90.00
#
_symmetry.space_group_name_H-M   'P 1'
#
loop_
_entity.id
_entity.type
_entity.pdbx_description
1 polymer ?
#
loop_
_entity_poly.entity_id
_entity_poly.type
_entity_poly.pdbx_seq_one_letter_code
_entity_poly.pdbx_strand_id
1 'polypeptide(L)'
;RPEFGSSIAVFGCGTVGMSAIMAAKIAGCETIIAVGGNPKSLELAKELGATHTINRKEVADIVGTIKNEIVPGGVNYAIDTSGVPDFVKKALAACRFMGTAVVLGATGDVTFNIQAELMGDAKSLIGIVEGDSIPKLFIPKLLDYYKKGMFPFDKLVKFYPFEEINQAFEESGSGKCIKAILRMDG
;
A
#
# COMPACT_ATOMS: atom_id res chain seq x y z
N ARG A 1 -12.62 7.55 -1.26
CA ARG A 1 -12.49 6.56 -2.34
C ARG A 1 -11.78 7.20 -3.51
N PRO A 2 -10.84 6.52 -4.15
CA PRO A 2 -10.28 7.02 -5.40
C PRO A 2 -11.38 7.11 -6.49
N GLU A 3 -11.26 8.10 -7.34
CA GLU A 3 -12.12 8.25 -8.52
C GLU A 3 -11.68 7.26 -9.60
N PHE A 4 -12.62 6.85 -10.45
CA PHE A 4 -12.32 6.02 -11.63
C PHE A 4 -11.32 6.75 -12.55
N GLY A 5 -10.32 6.02 -13.06
CA GLY A 5 -9.26 6.58 -13.90
C GLY A 5 -8.15 7.33 -13.14
N SER A 6 -8.23 7.43 -11.79
CA SER A 6 -7.19 8.12 -11.00
C SER A 6 -5.89 7.31 -10.91
N SER A 7 -4.83 8.00 -10.51
CA SER A 7 -3.51 7.42 -10.22
C SER A 7 -3.25 7.32 -8.73
N ILE A 8 -2.63 6.22 -8.30
CA ILE A 8 -2.32 5.97 -6.89
C ILE A 8 -0.92 5.37 -6.72
N ALA A 9 -0.18 5.83 -5.71
CA ALA A 9 1.08 5.23 -5.28
C ALA A 9 0.92 4.60 -3.88
N VAL A 10 1.32 3.34 -3.73
CA VAL A 10 1.25 2.59 -2.47
C VAL A 10 2.67 2.34 -1.96
N PHE A 11 3.02 2.99 -0.85
CA PHE A 11 4.31 2.84 -0.18
C PHE A 11 4.22 1.73 0.88
N GLY A 12 4.90 0.63 0.61
CA GLY A 12 4.85 -0.61 1.38
C GLY A 12 4.09 -1.71 0.67
N CYS A 13 4.72 -2.88 0.53
CA CYS A 13 4.17 -4.07 -0.14
C CYS A 13 3.96 -5.22 0.87
N GLY A 14 3.50 -4.90 2.08
CA GLY A 14 3.00 -5.85 3.07
C GLY A 14 1.51 -6.15 2.87
N THR A 15 0.89 -6.82 3.83
CA THR A 15 -0.53 -7.21 3.78
C THR A 15 -1.45 -6.02 3.48
N VAL A 16 -1.26 -4.90 4.18
CA VAL A 16 -2.10 -3.69 4.01
C VAL A 16 -1.86 -3.06 2.64
N GLY A 17 -0.59 -2.93 2.21
CA GLY A 17 -0.26 -2.37 0.89
C GLY A 17 -0.80 -3.20 -0.27
N MET A 18 -0.69 -4.53 -0.19
CA MET A 18 -1.27 -5.44 -1.20
C MET A 18 -2.79 -5.33 -1.24
N SER A 19 -3.44 -5.20 -0.08
CA SER A 19 -4.88 -4.97 -0.01
C SER A 19 -5.27 -3.64 -0.64
N ALA A 20 -4.47 -2.58 -0.43
CA ALA A 20 -4.69 -1.27 -1.06
C ALA A 20 -4.53 -1.32 -2.59
N ILE A 21 -3.56 -2.10 -3.11
CA ILE A 21 -3.37 -2.31 -4.56
C ILE A 21 -4.59 -3.00 -5.17
N MET A 22 -5.07 -4.09 -4.56
CA MET A 22 -6.29 -4.78 -5.01
C MET A 22 -7.52 -3.86 -4.95
N ALA A 23 -7.66 -3.08 -3.87
CA ALA A 23 -8.75 -2.13 -3.72
C ALA A 23 -8.69 -1.00 -4.76
N ALA A 24 -7.50 -0.50 -5.10
CA ALA A 24 -7.30 0.49 -6.16
C ALA A 24 -7.72 -0.05 -7.52
N LYS A 25 -7.37 -1.31 -7.82
CA LYS A 25 -7.83 -2.00 -9.04
C LYS A 25 -9.35 -2.13 -9.08
N ILE A 26 -9.99 -2.52 -7.97
CA ILE A 26 -11.46 -2.62 -7.86
C ILE A 26 -12.13 -1.25 -8.03
N ALA A 27 -11.49 -0.18 -7.53
CA ALA A 27 -11.98 1.19 -7.67
C ALA A 27 -11.84 1.75 -9.10
N GLY A 28 -11.07 1.07 -9.97
CA GLY A 28 -10.84 1.50 -11.34
C GLY A 28 -9.73 2.54 -11.50
N CYS A 29 -8.74 2.53 -10.59
CA CYS A 29 -7.53 3.33 -10.80
C CYS A 29 -6.80 2.86 -12.06
N GLU A 30 -6.40 3.80 -12.92
CA GLU A 30 -5.70 3.52 -14.17
C GLU A 30 -4.21 3.26 -13.93
N THR A 31 -3.58 4.05 -13.08
CA THR A 31 -2.18 3.89 -12.71
C THR A 31 -2.06 3.53 -11.24
N ILE A 32 -1.51 2.36 -10.96
CA ILE A 32 -1.31 1.83 -9.61
C ILE A 32 0.18 1.53 -9.44
N ILE A 33 0.87 2.31 -8.62
CA ILE A 33 2.32 2.21 -8.40
C ILE A 33 2.57 1.55 -7.06
N ALA A 34 3.28 0.42 -7.05
CA ALA A 34 3.72 -0.25 -5.84
C ALA A 34 5.18 0.11 -5.52
N VAL A 35 5.44 0.67 -4.35
CA VAL A 35 6.78 1.02 -3.87
C VAL A 35 7.19 0.07 -2.76
N GLY A 36 8.22 -0.75 -2.99
CA GLY A 36 8.67 -1.77 -2.04
C GLY A 36 10.18 -2.03 -2.12
N GLY A 37 10.70 -2.90 -1.28
CA GLY A 37 12.13 -3.25 -1.27
C GLY A 37 12.41 -4.75 -1.41
N ASN A 38 11.37 -5.56 -1.59
CA ASN A 38 11.49 -7.00 -1.82
C ASN A 38 11.01 -7.32 -3.25
N PRO A 39 11.87 -7.82 -4.15
CA PRO A 39 11.50 -8.11 -5.54
C PRO A 39 10.31 -9.07 -5.66
N LYS A 40 10.24 -10.12 -4.83
CA LYS A 40 9.11 -11.06 -4.84
C LYS A 40 7.78 -10.40 -4.49
N SER A 41 7.80 -9.47 -3.51
CA SER A 41 6.61 -8.70 -3.17
C SER A 41 6.21 -7.75 -4.31
N LEU A 42 7.16 -7.17 -5.02
CA LEU A 42 6.88 -6.31 -6.18
C LEU A 42 6.28 -7.09 -7.35
N GLU A 43 6.76 -8.32 -7.60
CA GLU A 43 6.15 -9.21 -8.60
C GLU A 43 4.70 -9.57 -8.22
N LEU A 44 4.48 -9.95 -6.96
CA LEU A 44 3.11 -10.21 -6.49
C LEU A 44 2.22 -8.96 -6.58
N ALA A 45 2.76 -7.77 -6.30
CA ALA A 45 2.02 -6.51 -6.46
C ALA A 45 1.53 -6.31 -7.91
N LYS A 46 2.36 -6.64 -8.92
CA LYS A 46 1.95 -6.62 -10.34
C LYS A 46 0.81 -7.60 -10.60
N GLU A 47 0.94 -8.83 -10.12
CA GLU A 47 -0.10 -9.85 -10.25
C GLU A 47 -1.44 -9.39 -9.65
N LEU A 48 -1.39 -8.72 -8.49
CA LEU A 48 -2.55 -8.22 -7.78
C LEU A 48 -3.15 -6.94 -8.37
N GLY A 49 -2.46 -6.27 -9.29
CA GLY A 49 -3.01 -5.15 -10.03
C GLY A 49 -2.16 -3.89 -10.09
N ALA A 50 -0.95 -3.88 -9.55
CA ALA A 50 -0.04 -2.76 -9.76
C ALA A 50 0.38 -2.69 -11.23
N THR A 51 0.26 -1.51 -11.84
CA THR A 51 0.68 -1.25 -13.22
C THR A 51 2.17 -0.95 -13.29
N HIS A 52 2.72 -0.39 -12.21
CA HIS A 52 4.13 -0.04 -12.08
C HIS A 52 4.67 -0.48 -10.73
N THR A 53 5.96 -0.78 -10.68
CA THR A 53 6.65 -1.10 -9.42
C THR A 53 7.94 -0.31 -9.31
N ILE A 54 8.25 0.15 -8.10
CA ILE A 54 9.51 0.84 -7.80
C ILE A 54 10.21 0.08 -6.69
N ASN A 55 11.41 -0.43 -6.99
CA ASN A 55 12.28 -0.99 -5.97
C ASN A 55 13.07 0.12 -5.28
N ARG A 56 12.71 0.42 -4.03
CA ARG A 56 13.35 1.48 -3.24
C ARG A 56 14.84 1.27 -2.96
N LYS A 57 15.35 0.09 -3.20
CA LYS A 57 16.78 -0.23 -3.05
C LYS A 57 17.59 0.08 -4.31
N GLU A 58 16.92 0.21 -5.45
CA GLU A 58 17.52 0.43 -6.76
C GLU A 58 17.26 1.85 -7.28
N VAL A 59 16.13 2.44 -6.87
CA VAL A 59 15.72 3.78 -7.30
C VAL A 59 15.98 4.77 -6.16
N ALA A 60 16.94 5.67 -6.37
CA ALA A 60 17.33 6.67 -5.37
C ALA A 60 16.26 7.77 -5.21
N ASP A 61 15.73 8.28 -6.32
CA ASP A 61 14.69 9.31 -6.35
C ASP A 61 13.32 8.73 -6.74
N ILE A 62 12.65 8.14 -5.74
CA ILE A 62 11.31 7.58 -5.90
C ILE A 62 10.29 8.63 -6.32
N VAL A 63 10.35 9.83 -5.72
CA VAL A 63 9.39 10.91 -5.99
C VAL A 63 9.59 11.46 -7.40
N GLY A 64 10.83 11.67 -7.81
CA GLY A 64 11.16 12.10 -9.17
C GLY A 64 10.72 11.08 -10.22
N THR A 65 10.96 9.77 -9.98
CA THR A 65 10.48 8.70 -10.86
C THR A 65 8.95 8.72 -10.99
N ILE A 66 8.22 8.88 -9.88
CA ILE A 66 6.76 8.97 -9.94
C ILE A 66 6.31 10.19 -10.74
N LYS A 67 6.87 11.38 -10.44
CA LYS A 67 6.37 12.66 -10.98
C LYS A 67 6.85 13.00 -12.38
N ASN A 68 7.96 12.46 -12.82
CA ASN A 68 8.58 12.83 -14.09
C ASN A 68 8.51 11.70 -15.14
N GLU A 69 8.48 10.43 -14.69
CA GLU A 69 8.56 9.29 -15.60
C GLU A 69 7.25 8.53 -15.71
N ILE A 70 6.51 8.32 -14.57
CA ILE A 70 5.31 7.48 -14.57
C ILE A 70 4.03 8.31 -14.68
N VAL A 71 3.87 9.32 -13.81
CA VAL A 71 2.68 10.20 -13.78
C VAL A 71 3.16 11.65 -13.75
N PRO A 72 3.29 12.31 -14.91
CA PRO A 72 3.73 13.70 -14.97
C PRO A 72 2.92 14.62 -14.04
N GLY A 73 3.64 15.31 -13.16
CA GLY A 73 3.04 16.17 -12.14
C GLY A 73 2.67 15.47 -10.81
N GLY A 74 2.63 14.15 -10.77
CA GLY A 74 2.36 13.36 -9.57
C GLY A 74 1.01 12.64 -9.55
N VAL A 75 0.81 11.79 -8.54
CA VAL A 75 -0.39 10.96 -8.41
C VAL A 75 -1.55 11.68 -7.74
N ASN A 76 -2.78 11.26 -8.01
CA ASN A 76 -3.99 11.75 -7.32
C ASN A 76 -3.97 11.37 -5.84
N TYR A 77 -3.55 10.14 -5.56
CA TYR A 77 -3.53 9.58 -4.21
C TYR A 77 -2.19 8.90 -3.93
N ALA A 78 -1.73 9.01 -2.69
CA ALA A 78 -0.61 8.21 -2.20
C ALA A 78 -0.97 7.62 -0.85
N ILE A 79 -0.60 6.36 -0.61
CA ILE A 79 -0.89 5.66 0.65
C ILE A 79 0.42 5.18 1.25
N ASP A 80 0.72 5.57 2.49
CA ASP A 80 1.76 4.91 3.29
C ASP A 80 1.17 3.81 4.15
N THR A 81 1.70 2.60 3.98
CA THR A 81 1.39 1.41 4.77
C THR A 81 2.62 0.86 5.50
N SER A 82 3.74 1.54 5.35
CA SER A 82 5.04 1.07 5.87
C SER A 82 5.31 1.49 7.30
N GLY A 83 4.74 2.63 7.73
CA GLY A 83 5.07 3.26 9.00
C GLY A 83 6.47 3.88 9.06
N VAL A 84 7.14 4.05 7.91
CA VAL A 84 8.46 4.69 7.84
C VAL A 84 8.29 6.20 7.66
N PRO A 85 8.79 7.05 8.58
CA PRO A 85 8.58 8.51 8.51
C PRO A 85 8.96 9.14 7.17
N ASP A 86 10.08 8.71 6.59
CA ASP A 86 10.53 9.18 5.27
C ASP A 86 9.55 8.82 4.13
N PHE A 87 8.86 7.68 4.23
CA PHE A 87 7.87 7.30 3.24
C PHE A 87 6.56 8.08 3.37
N VAL A 88 6.19 8.50 4.57
CA VAL A 88 5.06 9.43 4.75
C VAL A 88 5.35 10.76 4.05
N LYS A 89 6.58 11.29 4.17
CA LYS A 89 7.01 12.50 3.43
C LYS A 89 7.01 12.28 1.92
N LYS A 90 7.57 11.17 1.46
CA LYS A 90 7.61 10.82 0.03
C LYS A 90 6.21 10.62 -0.54
N ALA A 91 5.28 10.02 0.21
CA ALA A 91 3.90 9.87 -0.21
C ALA A 91 3.23 11.23 -0.45
N LEU A 92 3.37 12.17 0.48
CA LEU A 92 2.86 13.54 0.29
C LEU A 92 3.55 14.26 -0.87
N ALA A 93 4.88 14.13 -1.01
CA ALA A 93 5.64 14.75 -2.08
C ALA A 93 5.27 14.18 -3.47
N ALA A 94 4.95 12.89 -3.57
CA ALA A 94 4.55 12.22 -4.81
C ALA A 94 3.16 12.66 -5.32
N CYS A 95 2.32 13.23 -4.45
CA CYS A 95 1.02 13.75 -4.83
C CYS A 95 1.15 14.97 -5.75
N ARG A 96 0.23 15.05 -6.72
CA ARG A 96 0.02 16.21 -7.57
C ARG A 96 -0.59 17.37 -6.79
N PHE A 97 -0.74 18.53 -7.45
CA PHE A 97 -1.57 19.62 -6.95
C PHE A 97 -2.99 19.12 -6.59
N MET A 98 -3.49 19.48 -5.42
CA MET A 98 -4.75 19.00 -4.81
C MET A 98 -4.81 17.48 -4.59
N GLY A 99 -3.67 16.77 -4.61
CA GLY A 99 -3.63 15.35 -4.32
C GLY A 99 -3.74 15.04 -2.84
N THR A 100 -4.05 13.79 -2.51
CA THR A 100 -4.26 13.33 -1.14
C THR A 100 -3.28 12.24 -0.75
N ALA A 101 -2.51 12.46 0.31
CA ALA A 101 -1.71 11.43 0.96
C ALA A 101 -2.45 10.85 2.17
N VAL A 102 -2.41 9.53 2.31
CA VAL A 102 -3.06 8.77 3.38
C VAL A 102 -2.03 8.01 4.19
N VAL A 103 -2.09 8.12 5.51
CA VAL A 103 -1.22 7.41 6.44
C VAL A 103 -2.02 6.31 7.12
N LEU A 104 -1.62 5.06 6.92
CA LEU A 104 -2.19 3.85 7.52
C LEU A 104 -1.17 3.14 8.42
N GLY A 105 0.12 3.22 8.08
CA GLY A 105 1.18 2.61 8.88
C GLY A 105 1.38 3.37 10.18
N ALA A 106 1.49 2.65 11.31
CA ALA A 106 1.91 3.27 12.56
C ALA A 106 3.33 3.81 12.38
N THR A 107 3.50 5.13 12.49
CA THR A 107 4.77 5.82 12.24
C THR A 107 5.22 6.63 13.46
N GLY A 108 6.51 6.92 13.54
CA GLY A 108 7.06 7.89 14.48
C GLY A 108 6.84 9.34 14.02
N ASP A 109 7.56 10.27 14.63
CA ASP A 109 7.45 11.69 14.33
C ASP A 109 7.83 12.01 12.88
N VAL A 110 7.02 12.84 12.24
CA VAL A 110 7.24 13.35 10.88
C VAL A 110 7.13 14.87 10.90
N THR A 111 8.18 15.56 10.43
CA THR A 111 8.19 17.01 10.37
C THR A 111 7.88 17.47 8.95
N PHE A 112 6.93 18.39 8.79
CA PHE A 112 6.55 19.02 7.53
C PHE A 112 6.73 20.54 7.59
N ASN A 113 7.14 21.13 6.47
CA ASN A 113 6.92 22.54 6.22
C ASN A 113 5.51 22.71 5.66
N ILE A 114 4.58 23.09 6.53
CA ILE A 114 3.15 23.17 6.19
C ILE A 114 2.89 24.07 4.98
N GLN A 115 3.59 25.21 4.88
CA GLN A 115 3.40 26.13 3.77
C GLN A 115 3.91 25.54 2.45
N ALA A 116 5.11 24.98 2.45
CA ALA A 116 5.74 24.51 1.21
C ALA A 116 5.27 23.12 0.76
N GLU A 117 5.04 22.19 1.73
CA GLU A 117 4.78 20.78 1.41
C GLU A 117 3.28 20.44 1.36
N LEU A 118 2.42 21.26 1.98
CA LEU A 118 0.97 21.00 2.06
C LEU A 118 0.15 22.14 1.43
N MET A 119 0.25 23.34 1.99
CA MET A 119 -0.61 24.46 1.61
C MET A 119 -0.29 24.98 0.19
N GLY A 120 0.99 25.07 -0.19
CA GLY A 120 1.41 25.60 -1.49
C GLY A 120 0.85 24.84 -2.69
N ASP A 121 0.68 23.51 -2.55
CA ASP A 121 0.07 22.65 -3.57
C ASP A 121 -1.37 22.25 -3.23
N ALA A 122 -2.00 22.88 -2.22
CA ALA A 122 -3.36 22.56 -1.76
C ALA A 122 -3.58 21.04 -1.50
N LYS A 123 -2.54 20.33 -1.05
CA LYS A 123 -2.58 18.90 -0.77
C LYS A 123 -3.33 18.59 0.52
N SER A 124 -3.80 17.36 0.64
CA SER A 124 -4.38 16.82 1.87
C SER A 124 -3.49 15.70 2.45
N LEU A 125 -3.37 15.68 3.78
CA LEU A 125 -2.75 14.57 4.51
C LEU A 125 -3.79 14.03 5.50
N ILE A 126 -4.13 12.74 5.39
CA ILE A 126 -5.22 12.11 6.12
C ILE A 126 -4.71 10.86 6.84
N GLY A 127 -4.98 10.75 8.14
CA GLY A 127 -4.84 9.50 8.88
C GLY A 127 -6.11 8.67 8.79
N ILE A 128 -5.97 7.35 8.60
CA ILE A 128 -7.10 6.41 8.55
C ILE A 128 -6.80 5.24 9.49
N VAL A 129 -7.76 4.88 10.32
CA VAL A 129 -7.70 3.70 11.19
C VAL A 129 -8.74 2.69 10.71
N GLU A 130 -8.28 1.46 10.39
CA GLU A 130 -9.14 0.35 9.94
C GLU A 130 -10.14 0.70 8.82
N GLY A 131 -9.78 1.70 7.99
CA GLY A 131 -10.59 2.14 6.86
C GLY A 131 -11.90 2.82 7.26
N ASP A 132 -12.03 3.27 8.51
CA ASP A 132 -13.27 3.83 9.08
C ASP A 132 -14.48 2.92 8.81
N SER A 133 -14.23 1.61 8.81
CA SER A 133 -15.21 0.61 8.37
C SER A 133 -15.97 0.01 9.55
N ILE A 134 -17.18 -0.46 9.26
CA ILE A 134 -17.93 -1.32 10.18
C ILE A 134 -17.66 -2.78 9.79
N PRO A 135 -16.84 -3.54 10.56
CA PRO A 135 -16.37 -4.87 10.16
C PRO A 135 -17.51 -5.84 9.78
N LYS A 136 -18.60 -5.84 10.53
CA LYS A 136 -19.77 -6.69 10.26
C LYS A 136 -20.41 -6.47 8.89
N LEU A 137 -20.28 -5.28 8.33
CA LEU A 137 -20.78 -4.93 6.99
C LEU A 137 -19.70 -5.09 5.92
N PHE A 138 -18.46 -4.79 6.28
CA PHE A 138 -17.38 -4.74 5.30
C PHE A 138 -16.76 -6.12 5.00
N ILE A 139 -16.62 -6.99 6.01
CA ILE A 139 -16.06 -8.33 5.81
C ILE A 139 -16.88 -9.16 4.80
N PRO A 140 -18.22 -9.26 4.89
CA PRO A 140 -19.02 -9.94 3.87
C PRO A 140 -18.79 -9.40 2.45
N LYS A 141 -18.63 -8.09 2.32
CA LYS A 141 -18.34 -7.46 1.02
C LYS A 141 -16.96 -7.84 0.47
N LEU A 142 -15.94 -7.94 1.33
CA LEU A 142 -14.62 -8.44 0.93
C LEU A 142 -14.67 -9.89 0.46
N LEU A 143 -15.46 -10.74 1.15
CA LEU A 143 -15.68 -12.12 0.74
C LEU A 143 -16.40 -12.22 -0.62
N ASP A 144 -17.32 -11.32 -0.92
CA ASP A 144 -17.96 -11.26 -2.24
C ASP A 144 -16.97 -10.86 -3.33
N TYR A 145 -16.06 -9.92 -3.08
CA TYR A 145 -14.98 -9.60 -4.00
C TYR A 145 -14.01 -10.76 -4.18
N TYR A 146 -13.69 -11.48 -3.10
CA TYR A 146 -12.87 -12.70 -3.18
C TYR A 146 -13.51 -13.77 -4.05
N LYS A 147 -14.78 -14.10 -3.84
CA LYS A 147 -15.53 -15.08 -4.64
C LYS A 147 -15.58 -14.72 -6.12
N LYS A 148 -15.53 -13.42 -6.46
CA LYS A 148 -15.48 -12.90 -7.82
C LYS A 148 -14.06 -12.85 -8.39
N GLY A 149 -13.04 -13.29 -7.64
CA GLY A 149 -11.63 -13.22 -8.05
C GLY A 149 -11.04 -11.80 -8.07
N MET A 150 -11.76 -10.82 -7.53
CA MET A 150 -11.33 -9.42 -7.53
C MET A 150 -10.42 -9.06 -6.35
N PHE A 151 -10.48 -9.84 -5.27
CA PHE A 151 -9.71 -9.63 -4.04
C PHE A 151 -9.08 -10.94 -3.55
N PRO A 152 -8.10 -11.52 -4.28
CA PRO A 152 -7.49 -12.81 -3.97
C PRO A 152 -6.51 -12.71 -2.79
N PHE A 153 -7.03 -12.46 -1.58
CA PHE A 153 -6.22 -12.30 -0.36
C PHE A 153 -5.54 -13.59 0.08
N ASP A 154 -6.02 -14.74 -0.34
CA ASP A 154 -5.41 -16.05 -0.13
C ASP A 154 -3.98 -16.12 -0.67
N LYS A 155 -3.65 -15.38 -1.73
CA LYS A 155 -2.28 -15.26 -2.25
C LYS A 155 -1.31 -14.57 -1.29
N LEU A 156 -1.81 -13.86 -0.30
CA LEU A 156 -1.00 -13.19 0.72
C LEU A 156 -0.68 -14.12 1.90
N VAL A 157 -1.40 -15.22 2.05
CA VAL A 157 -1.45 -16.05 3.25
C VAL A 157 -0.56 -17.28 3.11
N LYS A 158 0.22 -17.57 4.15
CA LYS A 158 0.90 -18.86 4.32
C LYS A 158 0.51 -19.46 5.67
N PHE A 159 0.03 -20.70 5.63
CA PHE A 159 -0.34 -21.42 6.84
C PHE A 159 0.84 -22.18 7.41
N TYR A 160 0.95 -22.19 8.74
CA TYR A 160 1.93 -22.94 9.51
C TYR A 160 1.24 -23.72 10.60
N PRO A 161 1.69 -24.93 10.96
CA PRO A 161 1.30 -25.59 12.20
C PRO A 161 1.67 -24.71 13.40
N PHE A 162 0.94 -24.82 14.50
CA PHE A 162 1.24 -24.00 15.71
C PHE A 162 2.66 -24.25 16.24
N GLU A 163 3.16 -25.47 16.13
CA GLU A 163 4.51 -25.88 16.56
C GLU A 163 5.60 -25.13 15.77
N GLU A 164 5.30 -24.63 14.57
CA GLU A 164 6.22 -23.87 13.72
C GLU A 164 6.13 -22.35 13.93
N ILE A 165 5.56 -21.89 15.05
CA ILE A 165 5.36 -20.45 15.34
C ILE A 165 6.64 -19.63 15.19
N ASN A 166 7.78 -20.14 15.64
CA ASN A 166 9.06 -19.43 15.54
C ASN A 166 9.48 -19.25 14.07
N GLN A 167 9.31 -20.28 13.23
CA GLN A 167 9.57 -20.19 11.80
C GLN A 167 8.61 -19.20 11.12
N ALA A 168 7.34 -19.21 11.50
CA ALA A 168 6.35 -18.26 10.98
C ALA A 168 6.75 -16.81 11.29
N PHE A 169 7.23 -16.52 12.50
CA PHE A 169 7.76 -15.20 12.89
C PHE A 169 9.01 -14.82 12.08
N GLU A 170 9.97 -15.73 11.95
CA GLU A 170 11.20 -15.49 11.18
C GLU A 170 10.88 -15.19 9.71
N GLU A 171 10.05 -16.01 9.07
CA GLU A 171 9.68 -15.83 7.66
C GLU A 171 8.85 -14.55 7.43
N SER A 172 7.97 -14.19 8.35
CA SER A 172 7.25 -12.93 8.30
C SER A 172 8.19 -11.72 8.47
N GLY A 173 9.10 -11.77 9.44
CA GLY A 173 10.07 -10.69 9.69
C GLY A 173 11.08 -10.51 8.55
N SER A 174 11.51 -11.60 7.91
CA SER A 174 12.43 -11.55 6.76
C SER A 174 11.74 -11.21 5.43
N GLY A 175 10.41 -11.13 5.38
CA GLY A 175 9.65 -10.88 4.16
C GLY A 175 9.57 -12.07 3.20
N LYS A 176 9.88 -13.28 3.65
CA LYS A 176 9.64 -14.52 2.91
C LYS A 176 8.15 -14.88 2.83
N CYS A 177 7.38 -14.41 3.81
CA CYS A 177 5.94 -14.57 3.91
C CYS A 177 5.30 -13.19 4.17
N ILE A 178 4.22 -12.87 3.47
CA ILE A 178 3.50 -11.59 3.64
C ILE A 178 2.59 -11.66 4.85
N LYS A 179 1.81 -12.75 4.98
CA LYS A 179 0.91 -12.98 6.11
C LYS A 179 0.99 -14.43 6.56
N ALA A 180 1.64 -14.63 7.70
CA ALA A 180 1.65 -15.93 8.38
C ALA A 180 0.35 -16.13 9.16
N ILE A 181 -0.24 -17.33 9.04
CA ILE A 181 -1.39 -17.76 9.84
C ILE A 181 -1.03 -19.09 10.49
N LEU A 182 -1.19 -19.17 11.80
CA LEU A 182 -1.01 -20.40 12.56
C LEU A 182 -2.31 -21.20 12.57
N ARG A 183 -2.24 -22.51 12.28
CA ARG A 183 -3.32 -23.45 12.48
C ARG A 183 -3.24 -24.00 13.91
N MET A 184 -4.35 -23.93 14.60
CA MET A 184 -4.50 -24.41 15.98
C MET A 184 -5.16 -25.79 16.01
N ASP A 185 -5.01 -26.56 14.92
CA ASP A 185 -5.61 -27.88 14.79
C ASP A 185 -4.92 -28.84 15.77
N GLY A 186 -5.62 -29.15 16.88
CA GLY A 186 -5.32 -30.19 17.82
C GLY A 186 -6.40 -31.29 17.71
#